data_f2ad7d7f9bcc5e515fb47cbf02fa84af
#
_entry.id   f2ad7d7f9bcc5e515fb47cbf02fa84af
#
_cell.length_a   1.000
_cell.length_b   1.000
_cell.length_c   1.000
_cell.angle_alpha   90.00
_cell.angle_beta   90.00
_cell.angle_gamma   90.00
#
_symmetry.space_group_name_H-M   'P 1'
#
loop_
_entity.id
_entity.type
_entity.pdbx_description
1 polymer ?
#
loop_
_entity_poly.entity_id
_entity_poly.type
_entity_poly.pdbx_seq_one_letter_code
_entity_poly.pdbx_strand_id
1 'polypeptide(L)'
;MESIILKFMKKSIEIAQKNENIFVGVLAISSNNKIICSNEKQDTNDWVKYILHELELLKVNNLDSLYLTINTYTNNGFDLNTVLNYIKINKIFIGLPDPKLKMYLADDPILHFNNVQFYPDDLQKEIISQNASLFIESHQNIKNNNYYSQKRISELVKNNLCELGYYITEIDISNNKSVSKLSQFLTDNYHLSFDKSKCIVEKCLSDAFNNKYSSYDYKNDARYLNPMWSSTFNSICNKIGLNLSDDNIINVGVGSGNEAAKIFSTCKRITFVDIALDGLKKIKKFMPQSAIILSSAENLSTVEDNIFDAYISLRTYNSSFFNISNALKEAERVLKNNSYILISIANGFIDSNFEIIPGLIIPNTEFVNIYRGLDTIRKLADELSLLGFIDIKYLPTTEEIYLFAKLKK
;
A
#
# COMPACT_ATOMS: atom_id res chain seq x y z
N MET A 1 -13.75 -3.88 -28.54
CA MET A 1 -14.20 -5.28 -28.31
C MET A 1 -13.79 -5.63 -26.89
N GLU A 2 -14.76 -5.86 -26.00
CA GLU A 2 -14.48 -6.20 -24.62
C GLU A 2 -13.69 -7.53 -24.55
N SER A 3 -12.62 -7.59 -23.75
CA SER A 3 -11.88 -8.83 -23.62
C SER A 3 -12.77 -9.90 -22.98
N ILE A 4 -12.64 -11.15 -23.40
CA ILE A 4 -13.42 -12.26 -22.86
C ILE A 4 -13.23 -12.40 -21.34
N ILE A 5 -12.04 -12.05 -20.87
CA ILE A 5 -11.67 -12.03 -19.46
C ILE A 5 -12.53 -11.02 -18.70
N LEU A 6 -12.67 -9.80 -19.23
CA LEU A 6 -13.50 -8.77 -18.63
C LEU A 6 -14.96 -9.20 -18.54
N LYS A 7 -15.48 -9.79 -19.62
CA LYS A 7 -16.85 -10.30 -19.64
C LYS A 7 -17.12 -11.32 -18.52
N PHE A 8 -16.22 -12.27 -18.30
CA PHE A 8 -16.40 -13.27 -17.24
C PHE A 8 -16.22 -12.67 -15.85
N MET A 9 -15.30 -11.72 -15.67
CA MET A 9 -15.16 -11.05 -14.38
C MET A 9 -16.40 -10.20 -14.06
N LYS A 10 -16.94 -9.44 -14.99
CA LYS A 10 -18.20 -8.72 -14.81
C LYS A 10 -19.33 -9.68 -14.42
N LYS A 11 -19.39 -10.85 -15.05
CA LYS A 11 -20.38 -11.86 -14.70
C LYS A 11 -20.20 -12.40 -13.30
N SER A 12 -18.97 -12.61 -12.83
CA SER A 12 -18.72 -13.04 -11.45
C SER A 12 -19.12 -11.97 -10.43
N ILE A 13 -18.95 -10.68 -10.76
CA ILE A 13 -19.41 -9.55 -9.95
C ILE A 13 -20.93 -9.52 -9.87
N GLU A 14 -21.63 -9.66 -10.99
CA GLU A 14 -23.10 -9.73 -10.99
C GLU A 14 -23.65 -10.85 -10.11
N ILE A 15 -22.94 -11.99 -10.06
CA ILE A 15 -23.28 -13.12 -9.19
C ILE A 15 -23.10 -12.74 -7.72
N ALA A 16 -21.98 -12.10 -7.36
CA ALA A 16 -21.73 -11.64 -6.01
C ALA A 16 -22.79 -10.62 -5.55
N GLN A 17 -23.19 -9.71 -6.43
CA GLN A 17 -24.20 -8.68 -6.14
C GLN A 17 -25.62 -9.22 -5.96
N LYS A 18 -25.96 -10.30 -6.67
CA LYS A 18 -27.29 -10.92 -6.56
C LYS A 18 -27.50 -11.67 -5.25
N ASN A 19 -26.43 -12.13 -4.64
CA ASN A 19 -26.47 -12.94 -3.45
C ASN A 19 -26.19 -12.06 -2.23
N GLU A 20 -27.23 -11.50 -1.60
CA GLU A 20 -27.12 -10.56 -0.49
C GLU A 20 -26.22 -11.04 0.68
N ASN A 21 -26.02 -12.33 0.82
CA ASN A 21 -25.21 -12.93 1.89
C ASN A 21 -23.85 -13.48 1.40
N ILE A 22 -23.55 -13.39 0.10
CA ILE A 22 -22.34 -14.01 -0.48
C ILE A 22 -21.55 -12.95 -1.23
N PHE A 23 -20.40 -12.57 -0.65
CA PHE A 23 -19.53 -11.52 -1.22
C PHE A 23 -18.63 -12.03 -2.34
N VAL A 24 -18.65 -13.32 -2.62
CA VAL A 24 -17.77 -13.96 -3.61
C VAL A 24 -18.59 -14.49 -4.78
N GLY A 25 -18.39 -13.91 -5.94
CA GLY A 25 -18.88 -14.47 -7.21
C GLY A 25 -17.82 -15.37 -7.83
N VAL A 26 -18.20 -16.60 -8.16
CA VAL A 26 -17.31 -17.61 -8.72
C VAL A 26 -17.84 -18.13 -10.04
N LEU A 27 -16.94 -18.21 -11.03
CA LEU A 27 -17.22 -18.83 -12.34
C LEU A 27 -16.12 -19.82 -12.68
N ALA A 28 -16.52 -21.04 -12.96
CA ALA A 28 -15.67 -22.09 -13.51
C ALA A 28 -15.89 -22.22 -15.04
N ILE A 29 -14.82 -22.12 -15.80
CA ILE A 29 -14.85 -21.99 -17.27
C ILE A 29 -14.10 -23.15 -17.94
N SER A 30 -14.68 -23.73 -18.99
CA SER A 30 -14.06 -24.74 -19.84
C SER A 30 -13.15 -24.13 -20.90
N SER A 31 -12.34 -24.96 -21.55
CA SER A 31 -11.46 -24.60 -22.66
C SER A 31 -12.18 -23.93 -23.86
N ASN A 32 -13.49 -24.14 -23.98
CA ASN A 32 -14.31 -23.52 -25.05
C ASN A 32 -14.94 -22.20 -24.59
N ASN A 33 -14.46 -21.58 -23.52
CA ASN A 33 -15.05 -20.38 -22.92
C ASN A 33 -16.52 -20.56 -22.50
N LYS A 34 -16.91 -21.76 -22.13
CA LYS A 34 -18.26 -22.05 -21.66
C LYS A 34 -18.26 -22.11 -20.13
N ILE A 35 -19.25 -21.48 -19.52
CA ILE A 35 -19.47 -21.59 -18.07
C ILE A 35 -19.87 -23.02 -17.74
N ILE A 36 -19.11 -23.66 -16.87
CA ILE A 36 -19.38 -25.01 -16.37
C ILE A 36 -20.29 -24.91 -15.15
N CYS A 37 -19.92 -24.12 -14.17
CA CYS A 37 -20.72 -23.84 -12.99
C CYS A 37 -20.41 -22.45 -12.43
N SER A 38 -21.28 -21.98 -11.57
CA SER A 38 -21.13 -20.73 -10.84
C SER A 38 -21.85 -20.86 -9.48
N ASN A 39 -21.50 -20.01 -8.54
CA ASN A 39 -22.17 -19.98 -7.25
C ASN A 39 -23.42 -19.07 -7.20
N GLU A 40 -24.05 -18.81 -8.36
CA GLU A 40 -25.24 -17.94 -8.46
C GLU A 40 -26.45 -18.48 -7.65
N LYS A 41 -26.51 -19.77 -7.42
CA LYS A 41 -27.61 -20.44 -6.69
C LYS A 41 -27.24 -20.85 -5.28
N GLN A 42 -26.17 -20.31 -4.76
CA GLN A 42 -25.66 -20.70 -3.45
C GLN A 42 -26.43 -19.98 -2.33
N ASP A 43 -26.83 -20.74 -1.32
CA ASP A 43 -27.51 -20.19 -0.14
C ASP A 43 -26.58 -20.01 1.07
N THR A 44 -25.30 -20.37 0.93
CA THR A 44 -24.32 -20.33 2.02
C THR A 44 -23.06 -19.60 1.63
N ASN A 45 -22.32 -19.07 2.60
CA ASN A 45 -21.06 -18.37 2.38
C ASN A 45 -19.87 -19.32 2.06
N ASP A 46 -20.12 -20.61 1.88
CA ASP A 46 -19.10 -21.60 1.58
C ASP A 46 -19.01 -21.88 0.07
N TRP A 47 -18.49 -20.90 -0.66
CA TRP A 47 -18.35 -20.98 -2.11
C TRP A 47 -17.44 -22.14 -2.55
N VAL A 48 -16.43 -22.51 -1.75
CA VAL A 48 -15.49 -23.59 -2.07
C VAL A 48 -16.23 -24.92 -2.07
N LYS A 49 -16.94 -25.23 -1.01
CA LYS A 49 -17.72 -26.46 -0.89
C LYS A 49 -18.77 -26.56 -2.00
N TYR A 50 -19.44 -25.45 -2.30
CA TYR A 50 -20.45 -25.40 -3.36
C TYR A 50 -19.83 -25.70 -4.73
N ILE A 51 -18.75 -25.02 -5.11
CA ILE A 51 -18.10 -25.21 -6.41
C ILE A 51 -17.52 -26.63 -6.54
N LEU A 52 -16.88 -27.15 -5.50
CA LEU A 52 -16.36 -28.52 -5.52
C LEU A 52 -17.47 -29.55 -5.70
N HIS A 53 -18.61 -29.39 -5.02
CA HIS A 53 -19.77 -30.26 -5.17
C HIS A 53 -20.34 -30.21 -6.61
N GLU A 54 -20.52 -29.03 -7.19
CA GLU A 54 -21.00 -28.88 -8.55
C GLU A 54 -20.04 -29.51 -9.57
N LEU A 55 -18.74 -29.33 -9.41
CA LEU A 55 -17.73 -29.93 -10.29
C LEU A 55 -17.69 -31.46 -10.18
N GLU A 56 -17.89 -32.00 -8.98
CA GLU A 56 -17.99 -33.44 -8.74
C GLU A 56 -19.23 -34.02 -9.42
N LEU A 57 -20.40 -33.40 -9.27
CA LEU A 57 -21.65 -33.81 -9.93
C LEU A 57 -21.50 -33.84 -11.46
N LEU A 58 -20.77 -32.86 -12.01
CA LEU A 58 -20.52 -32.74 -13.44
C LEU A 58 -19.34 -33.62 -13.93
N LYS A 59 -18.66 -34.31 -13.00
CA LYS A 59 -17.47 -35.14 -13.28
C LYS A 59 -16.35 -34.35 -13.99
N VAL A 60 -16.14 -33.08 -13.59
CA VAL A 60 -15.13 -32.23 -14.17
C VAL A 60 -13.85 -32.30 -13.32
N ASN A 61 -12.74 -32.72 -13.97
CA ASN A 61 -11.44 -32.84 -13.31
C ASN A 61 -10.45 -31.76 -13.75
N ASN A 62 -10.79 -30.98 -14.76
CA ASN A 62 -9.95 -29.90 -15.28
C ASN A 62 -10.78 -28.68 -15.64
N LEU A 63 -10.29 -27.51 -15.27
CA LEU A 63 -10.83 -26.22 -15.67
C LEU A 63 -9.80 -25.47 -16.53
N ASP A 64 -10.27 -24.74 -17.53
CA ASP A 64 -9.40 -23.79 -18.21
C ASP A 64 -9.16 -22.58 -17.35
N SER A 65 -10.22 -22.03 -16.77
CA SER A 65 -10.08 -20.89 -15.89
C SER A 65 -11.12 -20.85 -14.78
N LEU A 66 -10.72 -20.22 -13.67
CA LEU A 66 -11.57 -19.90 -12.54
C LEU A 66 -11.54 -18.39 -12.31
N TYR A 67 -12.70 -17.77 -12.23
CA TYR A 67 -12.87 -16.34 -11.94
C TYR A 67 -13.44 -16.18 -10.53
N LEU A 68 -12.82 -15.34 -9.74
CA LEU A 68 -13.21 -14.99 -8.38
C LEU A 68 -13.30 -13.47 -8.27
N THR A 69 -14.40 -12.95 -7.74
CA THR A 69 -14.46 -11.52 -7.41
C THR A 69 -13.48 -11.18 -6.30
N ILE A 70 -13.42 -12.04 -5.28
CA ILE A 70 -12.55 -11.89 -4.11
C ILE A 70 -12.04 -13.29 -3.75
N ASN A 71 -10.75 -13.40 -3.45
CA ASN A 71 -10.21 -14.60 -2.84
C ASN A 71 -10.28 -14.47 -1.32
N THR A 72 -11.21 -15.17 -0.69
CA THR A 72 -11.44 -15.12 0.75
C THR A 72 -11.67 -16.51 1.34
N TYR A 73 -11.41 -16.64 2.65
CA TYR A 73 -11.78 -17.85 3.38
C TYR A 73 -13.29 -17.98 3.52
N THR A 74 -13.78 -19.22 3.47
CA THR A 74 -15.14 -19.54 3.88
C THR A 74 -15.22 -19.61 5.41
N ASN A 75 -16.46 -19.67 5.93
CA ASN A 75 -16.70 -19.84 7.37
C ASN A 75 -16.07 -21.13 7.96
N ASN A 76 -15.78 -22.12 7.11
CA ASN A 76 -15.14 -23.38 7.50
C ASN A 76 -13.61 -23.35 7.33
N GLY A 77 -13.02 -22.19 7.00
CA GLY A 77 -11.58 -22.04 6.76
C GLY A 77 -11.10 -22.55 5.41
N PHE A 78 -12.01 -22.91 4.50
CA PHE A 78 -11.64 -23.29 3.13
C PHE A 78 -11.38 -22.07 2.27
N ASP A 79 -10.42 -22.19 1.39
CA ASP A 79 -10.00 -21.14 0.47
C ASP A 79 -9.72 -21.70 -0.94
N LEU A 80 -9.16 -20.87 -1.80
CA LEU A 80 -8.77 -21.26 -3.15
C LEU A 80 -7.75 -22.42 -3.16
N ASN A 81 -6.86 -22.52 -2.17
CA ASN A 81 -5.90 -23.64 -2.08
C ASN A 81 -6.63 -24.97 -1.93
N THR A 82 -7.74 -24.99 -1.20
CA THR A 82 -8.59 -26.17 -1.09
C THR A 82 -9.11 -26.62 -2.46
N VAL A 83 -9.56 -25.66 -3.31
CA VAL A 83 -10.02 -25.98 -4.67
C VAL A 83 -8.87 -26.52 -5.51
N LEU A 84 -7.68 -25.91 -5.44
CA LEU A 84 -6.50 -26.33 -6.20
C LEU A 84 -6.00 -27.73 -5.86
N ASN A 85 -6.25 -28.19 -4.65
CA ASN A 85 -5.91 -29.55 -4.23
C ASN A 85 -6.84 -30.61 -4.84
N TYR A 86 -8.05 -30.23 -5.27
CA TYR A 86 -9.06 -31.15 -5.79
C TYR A 86 -9.17 -31.14 -7.31
N ILE A 87 -8.86 -30.03 -7.96
CA ILE A 87 -9.06 -29.88 -9.38
C ILE A 87 -7.89 -29.15 -10.05
N LYS A 88 -7.52 -29.58 -11.25
CA LYS A 88 -6.52 -28.89 -12.07
C LYS A 88 -7.14 -27.66 -12.73
N ILE A 89 -6.55 -26.50 -12.50
CA ILE A 89 -6.97 -25.22 -13.08
C ILE A 89 -5.79 -24.61 -13.87
N ASN A 90 -6.01 -24.24 -15.11
CA ASN A 90 -4.94 -23.67 -15.94
C ASN A 90 -4.70 -22.20 -15.65
N LYS A 91 -5.78 -21.43 -15.37
CA LYS A 91 -5.70 -19.98 -15.11
C LYS A 91 -6.65 -19.58 -14.01
N ILE A 92 -6.23 -18.67 -13.17
CA ILE A 92 -7.06 -18.10 -12.11
C ILE A 92 -7.07 -16.59 -12.27
N PHE A 93 -8.27 -16.01 -12.25
CA PHE A 93 -8.48 -14.57 -12.33
C PHE A 93 -9.16 -14.11 -11.05
N ILE A 94 -8.49 -13.24 -10.29
CA ILE A 94 -8.98 -12.72 -9.02
C ILE A 94 -9.19 -11.22 -9.17
N GLY A 95 -10.40 -10.74 -8.90
CA GLY A 95 -10.72 -9.32 -8.93
C GLY A 95 -10.04 -8.58 -7.79
N LEU A 96 -10.25 -9.03 -6.56
CA LEU A 96 -9.67 -8.43 -5.37
C LEU A 96 -9.04 -9.47 -4.46
N PRO A 97 -7.80 -9.28 -3.99
CA PRO A 97 -7.22 -10.10 -2.94
C PRO A 97 -7.85 -9.73 -1.58
N ASP A 98 -8.21 -10.72 -0.79
CA ASP A 98 -8.63 -10.49 0.60
C ASP A 98 -7.39 -10.29 1.49
N PRO A 99 -7.25 -9.16 2.17
CA PRO A 99 -6.09 -8.89 3.02
C PRO A 99 -6.03 -9.75 4.28
N LYS A 100 -7.15 -10.35 4.68
CA LYS A 100 -7.17 -11.32 5.78
C LYS A 100 -6.48 -12.62 5.41
N LEU A 101 -6.38 -12.90 4.10
CA LEU A 101 -5.64 -14.04 3.63
C LEU A 101 -4.16 -13.74 3.76
N LYS A 102 -3.48 -14.55 4.52
CA LYS A 102 -2.03 -14.65 4.49
C LYS A 102 -1.55 -15.28 3.16
N MET A 103 -2.26 -15.00 2.07
CA MET A 103 -1.98 -15.44 0.68
C MET A 103 -0.58 -15.12 0.21
N TYR A 104 0.13 -14.36 1.00
CA TYR A 104 1.39 -13.72 0.68
C TYR A 104 2.54 -14.32 1.43
N LEU A 105 2.30 -15.44 2.06
CA LEU A 105 3.36 -16.26 2.62
C LEU A 105 4.09 -16.96 1.46
N ALA A 106 5.41 -17.13 1.61
CA ALA A 106 6.27 -17.77 0.60
C ALA A 106 5.75 -19.14 0.13
N ASP A 107 5.02 -19.80 0.99
CA ASP A 107 4.49 -21.15 0.77
C ASP A 107 3.07 -21.14 0.21
N ASP A 108 2.50 -19.97 -0.14
CA ASP A 108 1.17 -19.94 -0.73
C ASP A 108 1.23 -20.44 -2.18
N PRO A 109 0.56 -21.56 -2.51
CA PRO A 109 0.56 -22.11 -3.86
C PRO A 109 0.06 -21.13 -4.90
N ILE A 110 -0.77 -20.15 -4.53
CA ILE A 110 -1.27 -19.13 -5.44
C ILE A 110 -0.15 -18.23 -5.95
N LEU A 111 0.82 -17.87 -5.11
CA LEU A 111 1.99 -17.06 -5.51
C LEU A 111 2.89 -17.81 -6.50
N HIS A 112 2.92 -19.14 -6.42
CA HIS A 112 3.67 -19.99 -7.32
C HIS A 112 2.86 -20.44 -8.53
N PHE A 113 1.56 -20.09 -8.58
CA PHE A 113 0.72 -20.38 -9.71
C PHE A 113 0.99 -19.37 -10.81
N ASN A 114 1.79 -19.73 -11.82
CA ASN A 114 2.25 -18.86 -12.90
C ASN A 114 1.14 -18.15 -13.69
N ASN A 115 -0.11 -18.48 -13.44
CA ASN A 115 -1.27 -18.02 -14.19
C ASN A 115 -2.30 -17.27 -13.33
N VAL A 116 -1.95 -16.84 -12.12
CA VAL A 116 -2.81 -15.91 -11.36
C VAL A 116 -2.63 -14.52 -11.92
N GLN A 117 -3.72 -13.95 -12.41
CA GLN A 117 -3.75 -12.57 -12.85
C GLN A 117 -4.61 -11.75 -11.91
N PHE A 118 -3.96 -10.81 -11.22
CA PHE A 118 -4.64 -9.70 -10.59
C PHE A 118 -4.83 -8.64 -11.68
N TYR A 119 -6.01 -8.06 -11.74
CA TYR A 119 -6.27 -7.05 -12.76
C TYR A 119 -5.47 -5.79 -12.49
N PRO A 120 -4.49 -5.42 -13.35
CA PRO A 120 -3.90 -4.09 -13.36
C PRO A 120 -4.77 -3.17 -14.24
N ASP A 121 -4.72 -1.86 -13.94
CA ASP A 121 -5.20 -0.79 -14.80
C ASP A 121 -6.66 -0.33 -14.67
N ASP A 122 -7.17 0.33 -15.71
CA ASP A 122 -8.50 0.94 -15.73
C ASP A 122 -9.63 -0.05 -15.44
N LEU A 123 -9.40 -1.32 -15.80
CA LEU A 123 -10.29 -2.42 -15.49
C LEU A 123 -10.43 -2.68 -13.99
N GLN A 124 -9.33 -2.55 -13.26
CA GLN A 124 -9.32 -2.73 -11.82
C GLN A 124 -10.21 -1.69 -11.14
N LYS A 125 -10.18 -0.44 -11.61
CA LYS A 125 -11.03 0.63 -11.06
C LYS A 125 -12.52 0.33 -11.24
N GLU A 126 -12.91 -0.17 -12.41
CA GLU A 126 -14.31 -0.49 -12.66
C GLU A 126 -14.78 -1.67 -11.80
N ILE A 127 -13.99 -2.74 -11.76
CA ILE A 127 -14.29 -3.92 -10.95
C ILE A 127 -14.34 -3.57 -9.46
N ILE A 128 -13.40 -2.76 -9.00
CA ILE A 128 -13.30 -2.28 -7.63
C ILE A 128 -14.51 -1.42 -7.29
N SER A 129 -14.87 -0.45 -8.13
CA SER A 129 -16.03 0.41 -7.92
C SER A 129 -17.32 -0.40 -7.77
N GLN A 130 -17.48 -1.47 -8.54
CA GLN A 130 -18.66 -2.33 -8.49
C GLN A 130 -18.68 -3.27 -7.28
N ASN A 131 -17.53 -3.62 -6.71
CA ASN A 131 -17.43 -4.53 -5.55
C ASN A 131 -17.25 -3.83 -4.19
N ALA A 132 -17.05 -2.52 -4.20
CA ALA A 132 -16.68 -1.77 -2.99
C ALA A 132 -17.66 -1.94 -1.84
N SER A 133 -18.96 -1.83 -2.12
CA SER A 133 -20.00 -1.95 -1.09
C SER A 133 -20.02 -3.33 -0.45
N LEU A 134 -19.93 -4.38 -1.26
CA LEU A 134 -19.90 -5.77 -0.80
C LEU A 134 -18.67 -6.04 0.10
N PHE A 135 -17.55 -5.45 -0.29
CA PHE A 135 -16.31 -5.63 0.43
C PHE A 135 -16.27 -4.89 1.76
N ILE A 136 -16.75 -3.65 1.78
CA ILE A 136 -16.84 -2.82 2.99
C ILE A 136 -17.70 -3.50 4.04
N GLU A 137 -18.85 -4.04 3.66
CA GLU A 137 -19.76 -4.73 4.58
C GLU A 137 -19.12 -5.99 5.17
N SER A 138 -18.46 -6.82 4.36
CA SER A 138 -17.77 -8.03 4.83
C SER A 138 -16.60 -7.76 5.76
N HIS A 139 -16.01 -6.56 5.67
CA HIS A 139 -14.80 -6.18 6.38
C HIS A 139 -15.02 -5.12 7.46
N GLN A 140 -16.26 -4.80 7.82
CA GLN A 140 -16.57 -3.82 8.88
C GLN A 140 -15.86 -4.13 10.21
N ASN A 141 -15.58 -5.39 10.50
CA ASN A 141 -14.86 -5.82 11.69
C ASN A 141 -13.33 -5.58 11.62
N ILE A 142 -12.77 -5.28 10.44
CA ILE A 142 -11.35 -4.93 10.29
C ILE A 142 -11.08 -3.52 10.85
N LYS A 143 -12.10 -2.67 10.92
CA LYS A 143 -12.01 -1.29 11.43
C LYS A 143 -11.48 -1.17 12.85
N ASN A 144 -11.53 -2.24 13.63
CA ASN A 144 -11.10 -2.22 15.04
C ASN A 144 -9.60 -2.51 15.25
N ASN A 145 -8.86 -2.83 14.20
CA ASN A 145 -7.46 -3.21 14.32
C ASN A 145 -6.56 -2.14 13.69
N ASN A 146 -6.08 -1.21 14.49
CA ASN A 146 -4.84 -0.40 14.37
C ASN A 146 -4.35 0.02 12.97
N TYR A 147 -5.27 0.22 11.99
CA TYR A 147 -4.88 0.69 10.68
C TYR A 147 -4.53 2.17 10.69
N TYR A 148 -3.70 2.55 9.74
CA TYR A 148 -3.22 3.91 9.58
C TYR A 148 -4.38 4.86 9.24
N SER A 149 -4.87 5.61 10.20
CA SER A 149 -5.93 6.58 10.00
C SER A 149 -5.36 7.96 9.66
N GLN A 150 -5.54 8.38 8.42
CA GLN A 150 -5.20 9.76 7.99
C GLN A 150 -6.10 10.78 8.70
N LYS A 151 -7.34 10.42 8.96
CA LYS A 151 -8.28 11.24 9.72
C LYS A 151 -7.75 11.50 11.14
N ARG A 152 -7.27 10.47 11.82
CA ARG A 152 -6.70 10.60 13.16
C ARG A 152 -5.50 11.55 13.19
N ILE A 153 -4.60 11.47 12.20
CA ILE A 153 -3.48 12.43 12.11
C ILE A 153 -3.99 13.84 11.87
N SER A 154 -4.97 14.03 10.99
CA SER A 154 -5.58 15.34 10.74
C SER A 154 -6.22 15.93 12.00
N GLU A 155 -6.94 15.12 12.76
CA GLU A 155 -7.53 15.50 14.05
C GLU A 155 -6.46 15.89 15.09
N LEU A 156 -5.41 15.11 15.21
CA LEU A 156 -4.30 15.40 16.13
C LEU A 156 -3.57 16.69 15.74
N VAL A 157 -3.30 16.90 14.46
CA VAL A 157 -2.67 18.14 13.97
C VAL A 157 -3.57 19.33 14.25
N LYS A 158 -4.87 19.22 13.97
CA LYS A 158 -5.85 20.26 14.29
C LYS A 158 -5.83 20.61 15.78
N ASN A 159 -5.91 19.59 16.64
CA ASN A 159 -5.93 19.79 18.09
C ASN A 159 -4.64 20.47 18.56
N ASN A 160 -3.48 20.01 18.11
CA ASN A 160 -2.19 20.60 18.44
C ASN A 160 -2.10 22.08 18.01
N LEU A 161 -2.62 22.41 16.82
CA LEU A 161 -2.68 23.80 16.35
C LEU A 161 -3.64 24.65 17.18
N CYS A 162 -4.82 24.11 17.55
CA CYS A 162 -5.78 24.79 18.40
C CYS A 162 -5.23 25.06 19.80
N GLU A 163 -4.50 24.12 20.40
CA GLU A 163 -3.82 24.30 21.69
C GLU A 163 -2.77 25.41 21.65
N LEU A 164 -2.16 25.66 20.52
CA LEU A 164 -1.24 26.78 20.28
C LEU A 164 -1.94 28.10 19.95
N GLY A 165 -3.28 28.12 19.93
CA GLY A 165 -4.08 29.31 19.65
C GLY A 165 -4.41 29.53 18.17
N TYR A 166 -4.11 28.56 17.28
CA TYR A 166 -4.44 28.64 15.86
C TYR A 166 -5.73 27.88 15.58
N TYR A 167 -6.85 28.58 15.49
CA TYR A 167 -8.17 27.99 15.22
C TYR A 167 -8.27 27.58 13.75
N ILE A 168 -8.20 26.27 13.50
CA ILE A 168 -8.26 25.65 12.19
C ILE A 168 -9.37 24.61 12.15
N THR A 169 -10.08 24.52 11.04
CA THR A 169 -11.15 23.54 10.85
C THR A 169 -10.63 22.25 10.18
N GLU A 170 -11.44 21.20 10.21
CA GLU A 170 -11.12 19.96 9.48
C GLU A 170 -11.07 20.17 7.97
N ILE A 171 -11.89 21.10 7.45
CA ILE A 171 -11.91 21.46 6.04
C ILE A 171 -10.59 22.16 5.67
N ASP A 172 -10.11 23.08 6.51
CA ASP A 172 -8.84 23.76 6.27
C ASP A 172 -7.67 22.78 6.23
N ILE A 173 -7.62 21.84 7.18
CA ILE A 173 -6.63 20.76 7.18
C ILE A 173 -6.75 19.93 5.91
N SER A 174 -7.98 19.57 5.50
CA SER A 174 -8.23 18.73 4.33
C SER A 174 -7.79 19.38 3.03
N ASN A 175 -7.92 20.71 2.93
CA ASN A 175 -7.52 21.47 1.75
C ASN A 175 -6.00 21.75 1.70
N ASN A 176 -5.32 21.70 2.86
CA ASN A 176 -3.91 22.10 3.01
C ASN A 176 -3.03 20.92 3.49
N LYS A 177 -3.20 19.74 2.91
CA LYS A 177 -2.53 18.49 3.31
C LYS A 177 -1.05 18.40 2.90
N SER A 178 -0.24 19.38 3.19
CA SER A 178 1.22 19.24 3.14
C SER A 178 1.84 20.24 4.10
N VAL A 179 3.08 20.02 4.49
CA VAL A 179 3.81 20.95 5.37
C VAL A 179 3.80 22.34 4.75
N SER A 180 4.15 22.45 3.48
CA SER A 180 4.23 23.73 2.77
C SER A 180 2.87 24.44 2.66
N LYS A 181 1.80 23.72 2.28
CA LYS A 181 0.46 24.30 2.15
C LYS A 181 -0.11 24.73 3.49
N LEU A 182 0.03 23.89 4.52
CA LEU A 182 -0.46 24.23 5.84
C LEU A 182 0.32 25.38 6.46
N SER A 183 1.63 25.47 6.20
CA SER A 183 2.45 26.60 6.62
C SER A 183 2.03 27.90 5.92
N GLN A 184 1.74 27.84 4.61
CA GLN A 184 1.23 28.99 3.87
C GLN A 184 -0.13 29.42 4.42
N PHE A 185 -1.04 28.46 4.69
CA PHE A 185 -2.33 28.77 5.31
C PHE A 185 -2.18 29.53 6.63
N LEU A 186 -1.27 29.08 7.53
CA LEU A 186 -1.01 29.79 8.79
C LEU A 186 -0.39 31.17 8.57
N THR A 187 0.50 31.30 7.59
CA THR A 187 1.10 32.60 7.22
C THR A 187 0.02 33.59 6.81
N ASP A 188 -0.88 33.16 5.93
CA ASP A 188 -1.91 34.04 5.35
C ASP A 188 -2.99 34.43 6.37
N ASN A 189 -3.36 33.55 7.27
CA ASN A 189 -4.46 33.74 8.21
C ASN A 189 -4.05 34.28 9.58
N TYR A 190 -2.78 34.10 9.99
CA TYR A 190 -2.30 34.51 11.31
C TYR A 190 -1.12 35.50 11.27
N HIS A 191 -0.81 36.06 10.11
CA HIS A 191 0.24 37.07 9.91
C HIS A 191 1.61 36.65 10.44
N LEU A 192 1.93 35.36 10.33
CA LEU A 192 3.22 34.80 10.71
C LEU A 192 4.19 34.86 9.51
N SER A 193 5.50 34.85 9.78
CA SER A 193 6.44 34.51 8.72
C SER A 193 6.29 33.05 8.30
N PHE A 194 6.61 32.75 7.03
CA PHE A 194 6.51 31.36 6.52
C PHE A 194 7.37 30.40 7.34
N ASP A 195 8.60 30.79 7.71
CA ASP A 195 9.50 29.95 8.50
C ASP A 195 8.93 29.64 9.89
N LYS A 196 8.31 30.61 10.53
CA LYS A 196 7.65 30.43 11.82
C LYS A 196 6.45 29.49 11.69
N SER A 197 5.62 29.69 10.66
CA SER A 197 4.49 28.82 10.35
C SER A 197 4.95 27.40 10.09
N LYS A 198 6.04 27.23 9.33
CA LYS A 198 6.63 25.93 9.02
C LYS A 198 7.10 25.21 10.28
N CYS A 199 7.84 25.89 11.16
CA CYS A 199 8.25 25.30 12.44
C CYS A 199 7.07 24.84 13.30
N ILE A 200 5.98 25.61 13.35
CA ILE A 200 4.76 25.25 14.07
C ILE A 200 4.11 24.00 13.46
N VAL A 201 3.95 23.99 12.14
CA VAL A 201 3.34 22.84 11.43
C VAL A 201 4.18 21.57 11.59
N GLU A 202 5.49 21.66 11.41
CA GLU A 202 6.41 20.53 11.58
C GLU A 202 6.37 19.98 13.00
N LYS A 203 6.30 20.84 14.02
CA LYS A 203 6.14 20.43 15.40
C LYS A 203 4.80 19.71 15.64
N CYS A 204 3.68 20.28 15.20
CA CYS A 204 2.35 19.70 15.36
C CYS A 204 2.24 18.35 14.65
N LEU A 205 2.84 18.21 13.48
CA LEU A 205 2.93 16.93 12.77
C LEU A 205 3.81 15.92 13.51
N SER A 206 4.99 16.35 13.99
CA SER A 206 5.87 15.50 14.78
C SER A 206 5.15 14.93 16.02
N ASP A 207 4.46 15.79 16.76
CA ASP A 207 3.72 15.38 17.96
C ASP A 207 2.56 14.43 17.60
N ALA A 208 1.83 14.70 16.51
CA ALA A 208 0.75 13.83 16.04
C ALA A 208 1.27 12.44 15.63
N PHE A 209 2.37 12.36 14.91
CA PHE A 209 2.97 11.09 14.51
C PHE A 209 3.61 10.35 15.69
N ASN A 210 4.26 11.04 16.63
CA ASN A 210 4.76 10.43 17.86
C ASN A 210 3.62 9.81 18.69
N ASN A 211 2.52 10.55 18.87
CA ASN A 211 1.33 10.04 19.54
C ASN A 211 0.79 8.79 18.88
N LYS A 212 0.71 8.79 17.55
CA LYS A 212 0.30 7.64 16.79
C LYS A 212 1.23 6.45 16.98
N TYR A 213 2.53 6.62 16.81
CA TYR A 213 3.48 5.51 16.89
C TYR A 213 3.62 4.95 18.30
N SER A 214 3.40 5.75 19.35
CA SER A 214 3.36 5.27 20.73
C SER A 214 2.19 4.31 21.01
N SER A 215 1.06 4.49 20.29
CA SER A 215 -0.14 3.67 20.43
C SER A 215 -0.24 2.53 19.39
N TYR A 216 0.70 2.45 18.45
CA TYR A 216 0.64 1.50 17.34
C TYR A 216 1.14 0.11 17.74
N ASP A 217 0.27 -0.87 17.63
CA ASP A 217 0.63 -2.27 17.83
C ASP A 217 1.18 -2.90 16.54
N TYR A 218 2.47 -2.66 16.30
CA TYR A 218 3.18 -3.20 15.14
C TYR A 218 3.25 -4.74 15.11
N LYS A 219 2.99 -5.44 16.24
CA LYS A 219 3.02 -6.90 16.28
C LYS A 219 1.88 -7.52 15.49
N ASN A 220 0.79 -6.77 15.33
CA ASN A 220 -0.36 -7.17 14.53
C ASN A 220 -0.38 -6.52 13.13
N ASP A 221 0.66 -5.78 12.75
CA ASP A 221 0.79 -5.24 11.40
C ASP A 221 1.02 -6.39 10.40
N ALA A 222 0.20 -6.44 9.35
CA ALA A 222 0.28 -7.48 8.31
C ALA A 222 1.68 -7.55 7.67
N ARG A 223 2.32 -6.40 7.44
CA ARG A 223 3.69 -6.32 6.93
C ARG A 223 4.72 -6.93 7.87
N TYR A 224 4.59 -6.62 9.17
CA TYR A 224 5.52 -7.14 10.18
C TYR A 224 5.40 -8.65 10.31
N LEU A 225 4.17 -9.16 10.21
CA LEU A 225 3.88 -10.60 10.26
C LEU A 225 4.25 -11.32 8.96
N ASN A 226 4.33 -10.60 7.84
CA ASN A 226 4.66 -11.19 6.55
C ASN A 226 6.18 -11.49 6.46
N PRO A 227 6.60 -12.77 6.49
CA PRO A 227 8.01 -13.12 6.36
C PRO A 227 8.58 -12.79 4.99
N MET A 228 7.72 -12.70 3.97
CA MET A 228 8.13 -12.35 2.60
C MET A 228 8.47 -10.89 2.41
N TRP A 229 7.99 -10.01 3.29
CA TRP A 229 8.21 -8.58 3.12
C TRP A 229 9.71 -8.23 3.06
N SER A 230 10.50 -8.70 4.02
CA SER A 230 11.95 -8.45 4.02
C SER A 230 12.69 -9.18 2.89
N SER A 231 12.25 -10.38 2.51
CA SER A 231 12.85 -11.11 1.37
C SER A 231 12.53 -10.44 0.04
N THR A 232 11.33 -9.92 -0.14
CA THR A 232 10.95 -9.14 -1.32
C THR A 232 11.79 -7.86 -1.43
N PHE A 233 11.93 -7.11 -0.34
CA PHE A 233 12.78 -5.93 -0.29
C PHE A 233 14.23 -6.27 -0.66
N ASN A 234 14.82 -7.29 -0.04
CA ASN A 234 16.18 -7.75 -0.34
C ASN A 234 16.34 -8.21 -1.79
N SER A 235 15.35 -8.91 -2.33
CA SER A 235 15.34 -9.33 -3.74
C SER A 235 15.36 -8.13 -4.69
N ILE A 236 14.62 -7.08 -4.38
CA ILE A 236 14.63 -5.84 -5.16
C ILE A 236 16.01 -5.18 -5.08
N CYS A 237 16.56 -5.02 -3.87
CA CYS A 237 17.89 -4.44 -3.68
C CYS A 237 18.95 -5.19 -4.50
N ASN A 238 18.98 -6.52 -4.43
CA ASN A 238 19.88 -7.35 -5.21
C ASN A 238 19.68 -7.17 -6.72
N LYS A 239 18.43 -7.11 -7.19
CA LYS A 239 18.10 -6.96 -8.61
C LYS A 239 18.58 -5.64 -9.20
N ILE A 240 18.56 -4.57 -8.42
CA ILE A 240 19.04 -3.26 -8.85
C ILE A 240 20.54 -3.06 -8.58
N GLY A 241 21.20 -4.01 -7.93
CA GLY A 241 22.64 -3.93 -7.62
C GLY A 241 22.96 -3.08 -6.40
N LEU A 242 21.97 -2.83 -5.52
CA LEU A 242 22.17 -2.08 -4.27
C LEU A 242 22.76 -2.99 -3.19
N ASN A 243 23.92 -2.61 -2.66
CA ASN A 243 24.59 -3.32 -1.57
C ASN A 243 24.30 -2.63 -0.23
N LEU A 244 23.32 -3.14 0.51
CA LEU A 244 22.92 -2.58 1.80
C LEU A 244 24.07 -2.50 2.83
N SER A 245 25.10 -3.34 2.72
CA SER A 245 26.22 -3.35 3.67
C SER A 245 27.25 -2.25 3.41
N ASP A 246 27.44 -1.86 2.16
CA ASP A 246 28.58 -1.01 1.78
C ASP A 246 28.16 0.33 1.16
N ASP A 247 26.95 0.44 0.63
CA ASP A 247 26.42 1.67 0.07
C ASP A 247 26.03 2.68 1.17
N ASN A 248 26.14 3.96 0.86
CA ASN A 248 25.71 5.04 1.73
C ASN A 248 24.23 5.31 1.49
N ILE A 249 23.38 4.98 2.45
CA ILE A 249 21.93 4.94 2.30
C ILE A 249 21.29 6.05 3.11
N ILE A 250 20.27 6.71 2.52
CA ILE A 250 19.32 7.53 3.26
C ILE A 250 17.98 6.82 3.28
N ASN A 251 17.43 6.56 4.47
CA ASN A 251 16.08 6.04 4.65
C ASN A 251 15.17 7.15 5.18
N VAL A 252 14.16 7.50 4.40
CA VAL A 252 13.21 8.59 4.71
C VAL A 252 11.85 8.01 5.06
N GLY A 253 11.36 8.37 6.25
CA GLY A 253 10.11 7.83 6.79
C GLY A 253 10.35 6.57 7.62
N VAL A 254 11.00 6.71 8.76
CA VAL A 254 11.34 5.60 9.66
C VAL A 254 10.12 5.06 10.41
N GLY A 255 9.10 5.90 10.57
CA GLY A 255 7.88 5.54 11.26
C GLY A 255 8.12 5.13 12.72
N SER A 256 7.66 3.94 13.10
CA SER A 256 7.87 3.41 14.47
C SER A 256 9.31 2.94 14.74
N GLY A 257 10.17 2.87 13.73
CA GLY A 257 11.55 2.36 13.79
C GLY A 257 11.69 0.83 13.77
N ASN A 258 10.61 0.08 13.93
CA ASN A 258 10.69 -1.39 14.00
C ASN A 258 11.05 -2.03 12.66
N GLU A 259 10.43 -1.58 11.59
CA GLU A 259 10.68 -2.09 10.23
C GLU A 259 12.10 -1.72 9.78
N ALA A 260 12.49 -0.47 9.98
CA ALA A 260 13.83 -0.01 9.65
C ALA A 260 14.92 -0.81 10.39
N ALA A 261 14.71 -1.10 11.69
CA ALA A 261 15.63 -1.95 12.46
C ALA A 261 15.75 -3.36 11.88
N LYS A 262 14.65 -3.92 11.33
CA LYS A 262 14.64 -5.26 10.75
C LYS A 262 15.39 -5.34 9.42
N ILE A 263 15.13 -4.39 8.50
CA ILE A 263 15.66 -4.48 7.13
C ILE A 263 17.05 -3.87 6.95
N PHE A 264 17.41 -2.88 7.77
CA PHE A 264 18.70 -2.18 7.66
C PHE A 264 19.74 -2.62 8.69
N SER A 265 19.48 -3.72 9.42
CA SER A 265 20.37 -4.20 10.50
C SER A 265 21.81 -4.46 10.04
N THR A 266 22.03 -4.75 8.76
CA THR A 266 23.35 -5.01 8.17
C THR A 266 24.00 -3.77 7.57
N CYS A 267 23.30 -2.63 7.51
CA CYS A 267 23.84 -1.42 6.90
C CYS A 267 24.90 -0.78 7.80
N LYS A 268 26.07 -0.50 7.23
CA LYS A 268 27.16 0.18 7.95
C LYS A 268 27.06 1.70 7.85
N ARG A 269 26.54 2.21 6.74
CA ARG A 269 26.42 3.64 6.44
C ARG A 269 25.00 3.97 6.10
N ILE A 270 24.24 4.42 7.10
CA ILE A 270 22.84 4.77 6.92
C ILE A 270 22.48 6.01 7.73
N THR A 271 21.69 6.87 7.08
CA THR A 271 21.08 8.04 7.68
C THR A 271 19.56 7.84 7.69
N PHE A 272 18.94 7.96 8.84
CA PHE A 272 17.50 7.87 9.02
C PHE A 272 16.89 9.25 9.16
N VAL A 273 15.83 9.51 8.40
CA VAL A 273 15.08 10.77 8.43
C VAL A 273 13.62 10.49 8.75
N ASP A 274 13.07 11.23 9.69
CA ASP A 274 11.64 11.22 9.98
C ASP A 274 11.23 12.57 10.60
N ILE A 275 9.95 12.90 10.49
CA ILE A 275 9.35 14.05 11.20
C ILE A 275 9.02 13.68 12.66
N ALA A 276 8.91 12.38 12.99
CA ALA A 276 8.63 11.86 14.32
C ALA A 276 9.91 11.45 15.05
N LEU A 277 10.19 12.09 16.16
CA LEU A 277 11.43 11.89 16.93
C LEU A 277 11.53 10.50 17.60
N ASP A 278 10.40 9.94 18.01
CA ASP A 278 10.40 8.69 18.80
C ASP A 278 10.86 7.48 17.99
N GLY A 279 10.47 7.39 16.72
CA GLY A 279 10.98 6.38 15.80
C GLY A 279 12.50 6.50 15.60
N LEU A 280 12.99 7.72 15.41
CA LEU A 280 14.42 7.99 15.27
C LEU A 280 15.22 7.64 16.55
N LYS A 281 14.72 7.98 17.72
CA LYS A 281 15.34 7.60 18.99
C LYS A 281 15.39 6.09 19.16
N LYS A 282 14.35 5.39 18.74
CA LYS A 282 14.29 3.94 18.82
C LYS A 282 15.29 3.29 17.89
N ILE A 283 15.33 3.70 16.62
CA ILE A 283 16.29 3.15 15.67
C ILE A 283 17.74 3.43 16.09
N LYS A 284 18.01 4.60 16.68
CA LYS A 284 19.34 4.94 17.20
C LYS A 284 19.80 4.01 18.33
N LYS A 285 18.87 3.45 19.12
CA LYS A 285 19.19 2.43 20.13
C LYS A 285 19.56 1.10 19.50
N PHE A 286 18.89 0.70 18.41
CA PHE A 286 19.19 -0.56 17.70
C PHE A 286 20.45 -0.44 16.82
N MET A 287 20.68 0.73 16.23
CA MET A 287 21.79 1.02 15.32
C MET A 287 22.54 2.28 15.79
N PRO A 288 23.38 2.17 16.84
CA PRO A 288 24.07 3.33 17.43
C PRO A 288 24.96 4.08 16.45
N GLN A 289 25.49 3.39 15.43
CA GLN A 289 26.38 3.96 14.41
C GLN A 289 25.63 4.81 13.36
N SER A 290 24.31 4.67 13.23
CA SER A 290 23.52 5.37 12.22
C SER A 290 23.45 6.88 12.52
N ALA A 291 23.37 7.70 11.48
CA ALA A 291 22.97 9.10 11.61
C ALA A 291 21.43 9.19 11.70
N ILE A 292 20.92 10.18 12.42
CA ILE A 292 19.48 10.49 12.48
C ILE A 292 19.26 11.98 12.20
N ILE A 293 18.22 12.29 11.44
CA ILE A 293 17.82 13.67 11.10
C ILE A 293 16.32 13.82 11.37
N LEU A 294 15.97 14.74 12.23
CA LEU A 294 14.58 15.12 12.48
C LEU A 294 14.18 16.17 11.44
N SER A 295 13.51 15.75 10.38
CA SER A 295 13.10 16.63 9.30
C SER A 295 11.95 16.03 8.49
N SER A 296 11.22 16.90 7.77
CA SER A 296 10.31 16.46 6.72
C SER A 296 11.09 15.99 5.49
N ALA A 297 10.56 14.99 4.79
CA ALA A 297 11.10 14.55 3.51
C ALA A 297 11.08 15.63 2.42
N GLU A 298 10.22 16.65 2.56
CA GLU A 298 10.16 17.80 1.68
C GLU A 298 11.31 18.82 1.89
N ASN A 299 12.13 18.62 2.92
CA ASN A 299 13.17 19.56 3.30
C ASN A 299 14.36 18.81 3.96
N LEU A 300 15.29 18.39 3.14
CA LEU A 300 16.54 17.79 3.59
C LEU A 300 17.71 18.80 3.56
N SER A 301 17.43 20.09 3.83
CA SER A 301 18.42 21.18 3.71
C SER A 301 19.66 21.02 4.58
N THR A 302 19.59 20.20 5.64
CA THR A 302 20.77 19.85 6.47
C THR A 302 21.62 18.75 5.87
N VAL A 303 21.20 18.18 4.76
CA VAL A 303 21.88 17.10 4.04
C VAL A 303 22.60 17.67 2.82
N GLU A 304 23.87 17.34 2.66
CA GLU A 304 24.68 17.76 1.52
C GLU A 304 24.19 17.11 0.22
N ASP A 305 24.48 17.77 -0.90
CA ASP A 305 24.15 17.29 -2.24
C ASP A 305 25.05 16.10 -2.61
N ASN A 306 24.52 15.17 -3.38
CA ASN A 306 25.26 14.10 -4.05
C ASN A 306 26.10 13.20 -3.12
N ILE A 307 25.58 12.84 -1.95
CA ILE A 307 26.33 12.01 -0.99
C ILE A 307 25.82 10.59 -0.84
N PHE A 308 24.57 10.29 -1.25
CA PHE A 308 24.00 8.96 -1.07
C PHE A 308 24.03 8.12 -2.35
N ASP A 309 24.24 6.81 -2.16
CA ASP A 309 24.19 5.79 -3.19
C ASP A 309 22.76 5.26 -3.38
N ALA A 310 21.92 5.40 -2.35
CA ALA A 310 20.50 5.06 -2.42
C ALA A 310 19.63 5.93 -1.51
N TYR A 311 18.46 6.28 -2.03
CA TYR A 311 17.34 6.86 -1.28
C TYR A 311 16.23 5.81 -1.18
N ILE A 312 15.87 5.43 0.06
CA ILE A 312 14.86 4.41 0.32
C ILE A 312 13.74 5.01 1.17
N SER A 313 12.51 4.85 0.72
CA SER A 313 11.33 5.36 1.43
C SER A 313 10.17 4.38 1.33
N LEU A 314 9.89 3.69 2.42
CA LEU A 314 8.87 2.66 2.46
C LEU A 314 7.59 3.18 3.08
N ARG A 315 6.51 3.23 2.28
CA ARG A 315 5.15 3.68 2.65
C ARG A 315 5.03 5.13 3.17
N THR A 316 6.06 5.92 3.07
CA THR A 316 6.00 7.35 3.47
C THR A 316 5.19 8.17 2.47
N TYR A 317 5.31 7.84 1.19
CA TYR A 317 4.59 8.50 0.09
C TYR A 317 3.07 8.21 0.09
N ASN A 318 2.59 7.47 1.06
CA ASN A 318 1.16 7.34 1.36
C ASN A 318 0.62 8.49 2.22
N SER A 319 1.49 9.29 2.85
CA SER A 319 1.06 10.36 3.75
C SER A 319 0.34 11.47 3.01
N SER A 320 -0.74 11.97 3.60
CA SER A 320 -1.46 13.13 3.08
C SER A 320 -0.79 14.46 3.43
N PHE A 321 0.08 14.50 4.45
CA PHE A 321 0.85 15.69 4.85
C PHE A 321 2.22 15.72 4.17
N PHE A 322 2.22 15.57 2.84
CA PHE A 322 3.44 15.30 2.12
C PHE A 322 3.35 15.82 0.69
N ASN A 323 4.23 16.74 0.33
CA ASN A 323 4.36 17.21 -1.04
C ASN A 323 5.34 16.29 -1.78
N ILE A 324 4.80 15.42 -2.61
CA ILE A 324 5.56 14.41 -3.35
C ILE A 324 6.64 15.06 -4.22
N SER A 325 6.28 16.07 -5.01
CA SER A 325 7.22 16.73 -5.93
C SER A 325 8.40 17.37 -5.20
N ASN A 326 8.17 18.01 -4.05
CA ASN A 326 9.25 18.57 -3.25
C ASN A 326 10.17 17.48 -2.68
N ALA A 327 9.59 16.40 -2.16
CA ALA A 327 10.36 15.31 -1.63
C ALA A 327 11.18 14.56 -2.69
N LEU A 328 10.65 14.42 -3.90
CA LEU A 328 11.40 13.83 -5.02
C LEU A 328 12.55 14.71 -5.49
N LYS A 329 12.38 16.07 -5.47
CA LYS A 329 13.48 17.00 -5.73
C LYS A 329 14.58 16.89 -4.68
N GLU A 330 14.22 16.78 -3.41
CA GLU A 330 15.20 16.54 -2.35
C GLU A 330 15.90 15.18 -2.51
N ALA A 331 15.16 14.13 -2.87
CA ALA A 331 15.74 12.83 -3.16
C ALA A 331 16.74 12.90 -4.32
N GLU A 332 16.38 13.59 -5.43
CA GLU A 332 17.29 13.82 -6.55
C GLU A 332 18.55 14.58 -6.11
N ARG A 333 18.39 15.67 -5.32
CA ARG A 333 19.49 16.51 -4.88
C ARG A 333 20.53 15.73 -4.05
N VAL A 334 20.09 14.95 -3.08
CA VAL A 334 20.98 14.23 -2.14
C VAL A 334 21.61 12.98 -2.74
N LEU A 335 21.05 12.44 -3.82
CA LEU A 335 21.56 11.26 -4.51
C LEU A 335 22.73 11.59 -5.42
N LYS A 336 23.72 10.70 -5.46
CA LYS A 336 24.82 10.75 -6.43
C LYS A 336 24.34 10.45 -7.85
N ASN A 337 25.15 10.78 -8.84
CA ASN A 337 24.95 10.26 -10.19
C ASN A 337 25.08 8.72 -10.20
N ASN A 338 24.26 8.05 -11.00
CA ASN A 338 24.16 6.59 -11.08
C ASN A 338 23.66 5.88 -9.81
N SER A 339 23.08 6.59 -8.85
CA SER A 339 22.50 6.06 -7.63
C SER A 339 21.05 5.58 -7.82
N TYR A 340 20.48 5.00 -6.79
CA TYR A 340 19.15 4.40 -6.85
C TYR A 340 18.14 5.10 -5.95
N ILE A 341 16.90 5.17 -6.41
CA ILE A 341 15.74 5.46 -5.59
C ILE A 341 14.87 4.20 -5.48
N LEU A 342 14.40 3.89 -4.27
CA LEU A 342 13.45 2.82 -3.99
C LEU A 342 12.34 3.37 -3.10
N ILE A 343 11.14 3.43 -3.63
CA ILE A 343 9.95 3.91 -2.93
C ILE A 343 8.93 2.78 -2.88
N SER A 344 8.25 2.59 -1.75
CA SER A 344 7.04 1.80 -1.74
C SER A 344 5.83 2.62 -1.30
N ILE A 345 4.69 2.25 -1.85
CA ILE A 345 3.38 2.75 -1.43
C ILE A 345 2.48 1.57 -1.08
N ALA A 346 1.48 1.80 -0.25
CA ALA A 346 0.47 0.78 0.00
C ALA A 346 -0.28 0.45 -1.31
N ASN A 347 -0.42 -0.83 -1.57
CA ASN A 347 -1.28 -1.29 -2.65
C ASN A 347 -2.71 -1.39 -2.10
N GLY A 348 -3.43 -0.29 -2.17
CA GLY A 348 -4.77 -0.23 -1.61
C GLY A 348 -5.41 1.14 -1.74
N PHE A 349 -6.63 1.23 -1.25
CA PHE A 349 -7.39 2.47 -1.17
C PHE A 349 -7.37 3.03 0.25
N ILE A 350 -7.69 4.30 0.34
CA ILE A 350 -8.07 4.93 1.59
C ILE A 350 -9.60 4.82 1.68
N ASP A 351 -10.10 4.24 2.76
CA ASP A 351 -11.53 4.11 3.02
C ASP A 351 -12.19 5.46 3.37
N SER A 352 -13.51 5.44 3.63
CA SER A 352 -14.28 6.62 4.03
C SER A 352 -13.77 7.30 5.32
N ASN A 353 -13.00 6.59 6.13
CA ASN A 353 -12.39 7.11 7.35
C ASN A 353 -10.94 7.54 7.16
N PHE A 354 -10.47 7.63 5.91
CA PHE A 354 -9.08 7.86 5.56
C PHE A 354 -8.12 6.80 6.11
N GLU A 355 -8.62 5.58 6.29
CA GLU A 355 -7.80 4.44 6.68
C GLU A 355 -7.24 3.73 5.45
N ILE A 356 -5.93 3.51 5.46
CA ILE A 356 -5.28 2.70 4.44
C ILE A 356 -5.39 1.25 4.90
N ILE A 357 -6.05 0.42 4.12
CA ILE A 357 -6.13 -1.01 4.34
C ILE A 357 -5.13 -1.66 3.38
N PRO A 358 -3.98 -2.14 3.89
CA PRO A 358 -2.97 -2.78 3.06
C PRO A 358 -3.51 -4.03 2.39
N GLY A 359 -3.13 -4.24 1.13
CA GLY A 359 -3.59 -5.37 0.35
C GLY A 359 -5.04 -5.29 -0.09
N LEU A 360 -5.76 -4.27 0.36
CA LEU A 360 -7.14 -4.02 -0.03
C LEU A 360 -7.20 -2.88 -1.02
N ILE A 361 -7.77 -3.19 -2.15
CA ILE A 361 -8.25 -2.21 -3.10
C ILE A 361 -9.73 -2.04 -2.79
N ILE A 362 -10.07 -1.21 -1.81
CA ILE A 362 -11.46 -0.86 -1.53
C ILE A 362 -11.71 0.54 -2.07
N PRO A 363 -12.49 0.71 -3.12
CA PRO A 363 -13.02 2.01 -3.45
C PRO A 363 -14.21 2.28 -2.55
N ASN A 364 -14.16 3.33 -1.81
CA ASN A 364 -15.36 4.07 -1.52
C ASN A 364 -15.62 4.98 -2.71
N THR A 365 -16.86 5.06 -3.20
CA THR A 365 -17.25 5.90 -4.32
C THR A 365 -16.92 7.37 -4.10
N GLU A 366 -16.84 7.83 -2.86
CA GLU A 366 -16.39 9.18 -2.49
C GLU A 366 -14.87 9.36 -2.60
N PHE A 367 -14.09 8.27 -2.68
CA PHE A 367 -12.63 8.28 -2.59
C PHE A 367 -11.92 7.62 -3.77
N VAL A 368 -12.63 7.38 -4.87
CA VAL A 368 -12.02 6.86 -6.13
C VAL A 368 -10.80 7.68 -6.55
N ASN A 369 -10.78 8.98 -6.22
CA ASN A 369 -9.65 9.87 -6.49
C ASN A 369 -8.46 9.71 -5.53
N ILE A 370 -8.58 8.87 -4.51
CA ILE A 370 -7.53 8.69 -3.49
C ILE A 370 -6.94 7.27 -3.55
N TYR A 371 -7.09 6.60 -4.67
CA TYR A 371 -6.47 5.30 -4.92
C TYR A 371 -4.95 5.40 -4.81
N ARG A 372 -4.38 4.59 -3.91
CA ARG A 372 -2.95 4.46 -3.67
C ARG A 372 -2.44 3.16 -4.29
N GLY A 373 -2.52 3.05 -5.55
CA GLY A 373 -2.08 1.88 -6.29
C GLY A 373 -1.30 2.28 -7.54
N LEU A 374 -1.55 1.58 -8.63
CA LEU A 374 -0.82 1.79 -9.89
C LEU A 374 -0.88 3.22 -10.42
N ASP A 375 -2.00 3.94 -10.23
CA ASP A 375 -2.08 5.34 -10.66
C ASP A 375 -1.11 6.25 -9.92
N THR A 376 -0.96 6.02 -8.60
CA THR A 376 0.02 6.79 -7.82
C THR A 376 1.44 6.45 -8.24
N ILE A 377 1.71 5.17 -8.50
CA ILE A 377 3.01 4.72 -9.01
C ILE A 377 3.31 5.33 -10.37
N ARG A 378 2.33 5.40 -11.28
CA ARG A 378 2.50 6.04 -12.59
C ARG A 378 2.85 7.52 -12.45
N LYS A 379 2.11 8.26 -11.62
CA LYS A 379 2.40 9.67 -11.33
C LYS A 379 3.79 9.87 -10.72
N LEU A 380 4.19 8.99 -9.79
CA LEU A 380 5.54 9.00 -9.23
C LEU A 380 6.60 8.71 -10.30
N ALA A 381 6.35 7.74 -11.19
CA ALA A 381 7.24 7.40 -12.29
C ALA A 381 7.42 8.57 -13.27
N ASP A 382 6.31 9.25 -13.62
CA ASP A 382 6.35 10.42 -14.47
C ASP A 382 7.17 11.56 -13.85
N GLU A 383 6.96 11.86 -12.56
CA GLU A 383 7.74 12.87 -11.85
C GLU A 383 9.23 12.50 -11.73
N LEU A 384 9.55 11.23 -11.46
CA LEU A 384 10.93 10.75 -11.46
C LEU A 384 11.60 10.89 -12.82
N SER A 385 10.87 10.58 -13.90
CA SER A 385 11.39 10.77 -15.26
C SER A 385 11.77 12.22 -15.55
N LEU A 386 10.95 13.17 -15.09
CA LEU A 386 11.24 14.61 -15.23
C LEU A 386 12.46 15.06 -14.42
N LEU A 387 12.82 14.34 -13.37
CA LEU A 387 14.00 14.60 -12.53
C LEU A 387 15.26 13.85 -12.98
N GLY A 388 15.26 13.23 -14.15
CA GLY A 388 16.41 12.54 -14.71
C GLY A 388 16.61 11.09 -14.25
N PHE A 389 15.59 10.50 -13.62
CA PHE A 389 15.64 9.07 -13.32
C PHE A 389 15.32 8.24 -14.56
N ILE A 390 16.08 7.18 -14.74
CA ILE A 390 15.98 6.21 -15.85
C ILE A 390 15.74 4.81 -15.30
N ASP A 391 15.45 3.85 -16.18
CA ASP A 391 15.20 2.45 -15.82
C ASP A 391 14.08 2.30 -14.77
N ILE A 392 13.08 3.17 -14.84
CA ILE A 392 11.97 3.22 -13.91
C ILE A 392 11.15 1.93 -14.04
N LYS A 393 11.08 1.18 -12.94
CA LYS A 393 10.34 -0.09 -12.85
C LYS A 393 9.53 -0.15 -11.58
N TYR A 394 8.45 -0.90 -11.62
CA TYR A 394 7.66 -1.16 -10.42
C TYR A 394 7.32 -2.64 -10.29
N LEU A 395 7.21 -3.10 -9.05
CA LEU A 395 6.83 -4.45 -8.67
C LEU A 395 5.63 -4.37 -7.73
N PRO A 396 4.44 -4.69 -8.21
CA PRO A 396 3.27 -4.80 -7.34
C PRO A 396 3.36 -6.09 -6.53
N THR A 397 3.12 -5.94 -5.24
CA THR A 397 2.78 -7.02 -4.33
C THR A 397 1.39 -6.74 -3.80
N THR A 398 0.85 -7.62 -3.00
CA THR A 398 -0.47 -7.40 -2.46
C THR A 398 -0.57 -6.28 -1.44
N GLU A 399 0.47 -6.09 -0.66
CA GLU A 399 0.47 -5.08 0.38
C GLU A 399 1.09 -3.77 -0.08
N GLU A 400 2.04 -3.85 -1.01
CA GLU A 400 2.82 -2.71 -1.47
C GLU A 400 3.10 -2.78 -2.96
N ILE A 401 3.29 -1.61 -3.56
CA ILE A 401 3.90 -1.48 -4.87
C ILE A 401 5.24 -0.80 -4.67
N TYR A 402 6.30 -1.49 -5.05
CA TYR A 402 7.67 -0.98 -5.03
C TYR A 402 7.98 -0.32 -6.36
N LEU A 403 8.43 0.93 -6.31
CA LEU A 403 8.94 1.69 -7.45
C LEU A 403 10.43 1.88 -7.25
N PHE A 404 11.21 1.57 -8.26
CA PHE A 404 12.65 1.77 -8.23
C PHE A 404 13.18 2.28 -9.57
N ALA A 405 14.18 3.13 -9.49
CA ALA A 405 14.77 3.79 -10.64
C ALA A 405 16.25 4.15 -10.37
N LYS A 406 16.97 4.44 -11.44
CA LYS A 406 18.36 4.88 -11.39
C LYS A 406 18.45 6.35 -11.77
N LEU A 407 19.15 7.15 -10.97
CA LEU A 407 19.38 8.56 -11.29
C LEU A 407 20.52 8.71 -12.29
N LYS A 408 20.32 9.48 -13.32
CA LYS A 408 21.34 9.87 -14.28
C LYS A 408 21.40 11.39 -14.37
N LYS A 409 22.35 11.99 -13.64
CA LYS A 409 22.62 13.42 -13.71
C LYS A 409 23.49 13.77 -14.90
#